data_34f7b21f8df6a1eadb33c4057aca3905
#
_entry.id   34f7b21f8df6a1eadb33c4057aca3905
#
_cell.length_a   1.000
_cell.length_b   1.000
_cell.length_c   1.000
_cell.angle_alpha   90.00
_cell.angle_beta   90.00
_cell.angle_gamma   90.00
#
_symmetry.space_group_name_H-M   'P 1'
#
loop_
_entity.id
_entity.type
_entity.pdbx_description
1 polymer ?
#
loop_
_entity_poly.entity_id
_entity_poly.type
_entity_poly.pdbx_seq_one_letter_code
_entity_poly.pdbx_strand_id
1 'polypeptide(L)'
;MCIFVAMKYIQHYCTPQGFDDLVMSSDGEALTGLWFEGSRDEDKHLLGFVGSAETIQPAVFADVCRWLDIYFSGRQPDFIPTYRMDGLTPFRKLVSDLMCEIPFGQTVTYGGIAKRIAELRQSMSLQQPKMSAQAVGGAVGWNPICIIAPCHRVVGANGNLTGYGGGMHNKIALLKHEGLDLSQFFLR
;
A
#
# COMPACT_ATOMS: atom_id res chain seq x y z
N MET A 1 18.63 23.22 20.43
CA MET A 1 18.01 21.92 20.06
C MET A 1 17.70 22.02 18.58
N CYS A 2 18.61 21.55 17.71
CA CYS A 2 18.37 21.58 16.25
C CYS A 2 17.26 20.59 15.92
N ILE A 3 16.14 21.10 15.44
CA ILE A 3 15.11 20.27 14.82
C ILE A 3 15.71 19.80 13.51
N PHE A 4 16.21 18.56 13.45
CA PHE A 4 16.50 17.90 12.20
C PHE A 4 15.16 17.71 11.48
N VAL A 5 14.82 18.61 10.58
CA VAL A 5 13.80 18.36 9.58
C VAL A 5 14.39 17.27 8.69
N ALA A 6 13.88 16.04 8.81
CA ALA A 6 14.31 14.96 7.95
C ALA A 6 14.03 15.38 6.50
N MET A 7 15.10 15.49 5.70
CA MET A 7 14.95 15.79 4.27
C MET A 7 14.12 14.70 3.63
N LYS A 8 13.11 15.10 2.87
CA LYS A 8 12.30 14.18 2.06
C LYS A 8 12.53 14.48 0.60
N TYR A 9 12.80 13.46 -0.16
CA TYR A 9 12.91 13.52 -1.61
C TYR A 9 11.57 13.09 -2.21
N ILE A 10 11.19 13.70 -3.32
CA ILE A 10 9.97 13.38 -4.08
C ILE A 10 10.36 13.07 -5.51
N GLN A 11 9.75 12.04 -6.09
CA GLN A 11 9.85 11.71 -7.50
C GLN A 11 8.50 11.24 -8.02
N HIS A 12 8.17 11.62 -9.25
CA HIS A 12 7.00 11.13 -9.99
C HIS A 12 7.40 9.92 -10.85
N TYR A 13 6.45 9.01 -11.01
CA TYR A 13 6.57 7.86 -11.90
C TYR A 13 5.37 7.83 -12.83
N CYS A 14 5.63 7.93 -14.14
CA CYS A 14 4.59 7.86 -15.17
C CYS A 14 4.14 6.41 -15.33
N THR A 15 2.88 6.15 -15.04
CA THR A 15 2.28 4.82 -15.17
C THR A 15 1.82 4.54 -16.60
N PRO A 16 1.57 3.28 -16.98
CA PRO A 16 0.89 2.97 -18.23
C PRO A 16 -0.55 3.52 -18.27
N GLN A 17 -1.10 3.66 -19.45
CA GLN A 17 -2.48 4.11 -19.64
C GLN A 17 -3.48 3.25 -18.86
N GLY A 18 -4.38 3.90 -18.16
CA GLY A 18 -5.43 3.25 -17.33
C GLY A 18 -5.22 3.38 -15.83
N PHE A 19 -4.10 3.98 -15.42
CA PHE A 19 -3.80 4.33 -14.03
C PHE A 19 -3.49 5.82 -13.93
N ASP A 20 -3.71 6.40 -12.75
CA ASP A 20 -3.12 7.69 -12.42
C ASP A 20 -1.61 7.52 -12.20
N ASP A 21 -0.82 8.58 -12.44
CA ASP A 21 0.61 8.55 -12.16
C ASP A 21 0.88 8.38 -10.67
N LEU A 22 2.11 8.00 -10.33
CA LEU A 22 2.51 7.76 -8.95
C LEU A 22 3.47 8.85 -8.47
N VAL A 23 3.28 9.22 -7.21
CA VAL A 23 4.22 10.06 -6.45
C VAL A 23 4.89 9.18 -5.40
N MET A 24 6.22 9.24 -5.33
CA MET A 24 6.99 8.54 -4.32
C MET A 24 7.80 9.49 -3.46
N SER A 25 7.97 9.16 -2.19
CA SER A 25 8.83 9.90 -1.27
C SER A 25 9.89 9.01 -0.63
N SER A 26 11.03 9.61 -0.29
CA SER A 26 12.15 8.95 0.38
C SER A 26 12.81 9.89 1.39
N ASP A 27 13.44 9.32 2.41
CA ASP A 27 14.34 10.03 3.33
C ASP A 27 15.80 9.99 2.89
N GLY A 28 16.08 9.42 1.73
CA GLY A 28 17.42 9.22 1.17
C GLY A 28 17.90 7.76 1.27
N GLU A 29 17.39 6.97 2.21
CA GLU A 29 17.79 5.58 2.45
C GLU A 29 16.70 4.58 2.05
N ALA A 30 15.44 4.91 2.30
CA ALA A 30 14.30 4.05 2.07
C ALA A 30 13.14 4.80 1.40
N LEU A 31 12.30 4.07 0.67
CA LEU A 31 11.00 4.57 0.25
C LEU A 31 10.11 4.75 1.49
N THR A 32 9.59 5.95 1.69
CA THR A 32 8.72 6.30 2.82
C THR A 32 7.28 6.54 2.43
N GLY A 33 7.02 6.63 1.13
CA GLY A 33 5.66 6.76 0.59
C GLY A 33 5.60 6.46 -0.90
N LEU A 34 4.45 5.93 -1.32
CA LEU A 34 4.08 5.69 -2.72
C LEU A 34 2.58 5.80 -2.85
N TRP A 35 2.09 6.78 -3.62
CA TRP A 35 0.67 7.07 -3.78
C TRP A 35 0.34 7.38 -5.22
N PHE A 36 -0.93 7.17 -5.61
CA PHE A 36 -1.45 7.72 -6.85
C PHE A 36 -1.60 9.24 -6.74
N GLU A 37 -1.17 9.97 -7.76
CA GLU A 37 -1.23 11.43 -7.84
C GLU A 37 -2.68 11.92 -7.77
N GLY A 38 -2.92 13.00 -7.03
CA GLY A 38 -4.26 13.54 -6.79
C GLY A 38 -5.17 12.65 -5.92
N SER A 39 -4.63 11.60 -5.32
CA SER A 39 -5.41 10.71 -4.47
C SER A 39 -5.53 11.24 -3.04
N ARG A 40 -6.57 10.77 -2.34
CA ARG A 40 -6.75 11.07 -0.91
C ARG A 40 -5.55 10.62 -0.04
N ASP A 41 -4.83 9.57 -0.44
CA ASP A 41 -3.68 9.09 0.31
C ASP A 41 -2.46 10.01 0.10
N GLU A 42 -2.29 10.59 -1.08
CA GLU A 42 -1.30 11.63 -1.32
C GLU A 42 -1.54 12.84 -0.40
N ASP A 43 -2.75 13.41 -0.43
CA ASP A 43 -3.13 14.55 0.43
C ASP A 43 -2.83 14.27 1.91
N LYS A 44 -3.18 13.08 2.37
CA LYS A 44 -3.02 12.66 3.78
C LYS A 44 -1.54 12.56 4.21
N HIS A 45 -0.65 12.16 3.31
CA HIS A 45 0.74 11.84 3.65
C HIS A 45 1.73 12.94 3.25
N LEU A 46 1.39 13.80 2.27
CA LEU A 46 2.22 14.91 1.82
C LEU A 46 1.85 16.26 2.45
N LEU A 47 0.75 16.36 3.23
CA LEU A 47 0.37 17.60 3.92
C LEU A 47 1.52 18.14 4.77
N GLY A 48 1.95 19.38 4.45
CA GLY A 48 3.03 20.08 5.15
C GLY A 48 4.43 19.83 4.59
N PHE A 49 4.53 19.15 3.44
CA PHE A 49 5.81 18.95 2.77
C PHE A 49 6.21 20.23 1.99
N VAL A 50 7.34 20.85 2.37
CA VAL A 50 8.02 21.86 1.57
C VAL A 50 9.21 21.17 0.92
N GLY A 51 9.01 20.66 -0.31
CA GLY A 51 10.06 19.97 -1.05
C GLY A 51 11.17 20.93 -1.43
N SER A 52 12.42 20.55 -1.17
CA SER A 52 13.55 21.07 -1.92
C SER A 52 13.70 20.21 -3.18
N ALA A 53 13.69 20.85 -4.35
CA ALA A 53 14.08 20.18 -5.59
C ALA A 53 15.61 19.96 -5.55
N GLU A 54 16.07 18.94 -4.84
CA GLU A 54 17.47 18.58 -4.87
C GLU A 54 17.78 17.83 -6.17
N THR A 55 18.91 18.21 -6.77
CA THR A 55 19.38 17.69 -8.06
C THR A 55 19.83 16.21 -7.97
N ILE A 56 20.03 15.68 -6.75
CA ILE A 56 20.49 14.31 -6.51
C ILE A 56 19.29 13.49 -6.05
N GLN A 57 18.90 12.52 -6.86
CA GLN A 57 17.83 11.57 -6.52
C GLN A 57 18.40 10.39 -5.72
N PRO A 58 17.76 9.98 -4.61
CA PRO A 58 18.15 8.78 -3.87
C PRO A 58 18.17 7.52 -4.73
N ALA A 59 19.16 6.66 -4.55
CA ALA A 59 19.30 5.42 -5.31
C ALA A 59 18.06 4.49 -5.16
N VAL A 60 17.36 4.56 -4.02
CA VAL A 60 16.13 3.78 -3.77
C VAL A 60 15.05 4.05 -4.81
N PHE A 61 14.96 5.26 -5.38
CA PHE A 61 13.98 5.54 -6.43
C PHE A 61 14.24 4.75 -7.71
N ALA A 62 15.51 4.52 -8.07
CA ALA A 62 15.83 3.67 -9.21
C ALA A 62 15.36 2.22 -9.00
N ASP A 63 15.53 1.68 -7.79
CA ASP A 63 15.04 0.34 -7.45
C ASP A 63 13.51 0.28 -7.46
N VAL A 64 12.83 1.32 -6.94
CA VAL A 64 11.36 1.40 -6.98
C VAL A 64 10.86 1.49 -8.41
N CYS A 65 11.46 2.34 -9.28
CA CYS A 65 11.09 2.43 -10.68
C CYS A 65 11.26 1.07 -11.38
N ARG A 66 12.40 0.40 -11.19
CA ARG A 66 12.64 -0.94 -11.75
C ARG A 66 11.59 -1.96 -11.27
N TRP A 67 11.20 -1.90 -10.00
CA TRP A 67 10.14 -2.74 -9.45
C TRP A 67 8.79 -2.46 -10.12
N LEU A 68 8.43 -1.18 -10.26
CA LEU A 68 7.19 -0.74 -10.92
C LEU A 68 7.17 -1.11 -12.41
N ASP A 69 8.29 -0.98 -13.13
CA ASP A 69 8.41 -1.39 -14.52
C ASP A 69 8.11 -2.90 -14.70
N ILE A 70 8.65 -3.74 -13.81
CA ILE A 70 8.36 -5.17 -13.80
C ILE A 70 6.89 -5.42 -13.48
N TYR A 71 6.36 -4.77 -12.43
CA TYR A 71 4.96 -4.91 -12.03
C TYR A 71 4.01 -4.53 -13.16
N PHE A 72 4.17 -3.34 -13.74
CA PHE A 72 3.33 -2.86 -14.84
C PHE A 72 3.55 -3.59 -16.17
N SER A 73 4.59 -4.42 -16.29
CA SER A 73 4.71 -5.39 -17.40
C SER A 73 3.82 -6.63 -17.23
N GLY A 74 3.01 -6.71 -16.17
CA GLY A 74 2.14 -7.85 -15.87
C GLY A 74 2.84 -9.01 -15.16
N ARG A 75 4.01 -8.78 -14.60
CA ARG A 75 4.80 -9.79 -13.85
C ARG A 75 4.93 -9.42 -12.39
N GLN A 76 4.97 -10.41 -11.53
CA GLN A 76 5.35 -10.19 -10.15
C GLN A 76 6.87 -9.96 -10.07
N PRO A 77 7.33 -8.83 -9.49
CA PRO A 77 8.75 -8.63 -9.22
C PRO A 77 9.29 -9.66 -8.22
N ASP A 78 10.53 -10.09 -8.41
CA ASP A 78 11.23 -11.09 -7.60
C ASP A 78 12.07 -10.49 -6.46
N PHE A 79 12.03 -9.18 -6.29
CA PHE A 79 12.66 -8.44 -5.20
C PHE A 79 11.70 -7.43 -4.60
N ILE A 80 12.04 -6.91 -3.42
CA ILE A 80 11.30 -5.84 -2.75
C ILE A 80 12.25 -4.67 -2.55
N PRO A 81 11.91 -3.44 -3.04
CA PRO A 81 12.72 -2.26 -2.75
C PRO A 81 12.77 -1.97 -1.25
N THR A 82 13.85 -1.37 -0.79
CA THR A 82 13.93 -0.93 0.61
C THR A 82 12.86 0.11 0.90
N TYR A 83 11.96 -0.18 1.83
CA TYR A 83 10.94 0.76 2.28
C TYR A 83 10.79 0.77 3.80
N ARG A 84 10.24 1.86 4.31
CA ARG A 84 9.94 2.03 5.73
C ARG A 84 8.56 2.67 5.90
N MET A 85 7.80 2.14 6.84
CA MET A 85 6.51 2.69 7.25
C MET A 85 6.64 3.22 8.67
N ASP A 86 6.86 4.52 8.82
CA ASP A 86 7.00 5.15 10.13
C ASP A 86 5.65 5.29 10.83
N GLY A 87 5.66 5.26 12.17
CA GLY A 87 4.45 5.45 12.99
C GLY A 87 3.45 4.28 12.98
N LEU A 88 3.87 3.08 12.55
CA LEU A 88 3.05 1.87 12.64
C LEU A 88 2.80 1.49 14.11
N THR A 89 1.53 1.42 14.49
CA THR A 89 1.16 0.71 15.73
C THR A 89 1.39 -0.79 15.55
N PRO A 90 1.58 -1.57 16.63
CA PRO A 90 1.74 -3.03 16.55
C PRO A 90 0.61 -3.70 15.75
N PHE A 91 -0.61 -3.18 15.86
CA PHE A 91 -1.76 -3.70 15.12
C PHE A 91 -1.66 -3.40 13.61
N ARG A 92 -1.29 -2.17 13.23
CA ARG A 92 -1.08 -1.80 11.81
C ARG A 92 0.06 -2.60 11.19
N LYS A 93 1.14 -2.82 11.95
CA LYS A 93 2.24 -3.66 11.50
C LYS A 93 1.77 -5.08 11.20
N LEU A 94 1.05 -5.71 12.11
CA LEU A 94 0.52 -7.06 11.93
C LEU A 94 -0.41 -7.15 10.70
N VAL A 95 -1.28 -6.16 10.49
CA VAL A 95 -2.15 -6.11 9.30
C VAL A 95 -1.32 -5.91 8.03
N SER A 96 -0.29 -5.05 8.05
CA SER A 96 0.60 -4.83 6.92
C SER A 96 1.38 -6.09 6.57
N ASP A 97 1.93 -6.80 7.56
CA ASP A 97 2.65 -8.06 7.35
C ASP A 97 1.74 -9.09 6.66
N LEU A 98 0.53 -9.31 7.17
CA LEU A 98 -0.46 -10.22 6.57
C LEU A 98 -0.92 -9.78 5.18
N MET A 99 -1.01 -8.48 4.93
CA MET A 99 -1.36 -7.93 3.63
C MET A 99 -0.25 -8.21 2.60
N CYS A 100 1.01 -8.09 2.99
CA CYS A 100 2.16 -8.37 2.12
C CYS A 100 2.31 -9.86 1.78
N GLU A 101 1.66 -10.77 2.54
CA GLU A 101 1.60 -12.19 2.23
C GLU A 101 0.61 -12.53 1.10
N ILE A 102 -0.26 -11.60 0.69
CA ILE A 102 -1.26 -11.84 -0.36
C ILE A 102 -0.56 -11.91 -1.72
N PRO A 103 -0.61 -13.06 -2.43
CA PRO A 103 0.10 -13.20 -3.70
C PRO A 103 -0.49 -12.30 -4.81
N PHE A 104 0.32 -12.04 -5.84
CA PHE A 104 -0.12 -11.42 -7.08
C PHE A 104 -1.28 -12.20 -7.70
N GLY A 105 -2.32 -11.52 -8.16
CA GLY A 105 -3.50 -12.13 -8.74
C GLY A 105 -4.45 -12.81 -7.73
N GLN A 106 -4.29 -12.52 -6.44
CA GLN A 106 -5.18 -13.04 -5.40
C GLN A 106 -5.73 -11.93 -4.52
N THR A 107 -6.87 -12.18 -3.88
CA THR A 107 -7.49 -11.26 -2.93
C THR A 107 -7.82 -11.95 -1.62
N VAL A 108 -7.83 -11.17 -0.54
CA VAL A 108 -8.29 -11.61 0.78
C VAL A 108 -9.31 -10.60 1.30
N THR A 109 -10.32 -11.06 2.03
CA THR A 109 -11.31 -10.15 2.61
C THR A 109 -10.78 -9.52 3.91
N TYR A 110 -11.27 -8.31 4.25
CA TYR A 110 -11.01 -7.72 5.58
C TYR A 110 -11.37 -8.68 6.73
N GLY A 111 -12.47 -9.44 6.56
CA GLY A 111 -12.87 -10.48 7.51
C GLY A 111 -11.89 -11.66 7.56
N GLY A 112 -11.30 -12.04 6.43
CA GLY A 112 -10.28 -13.08 6.34
C GLY A 112 -9.02 -12.70 7.13
N ILE A 113 -8.53 -11.46 6.96
CA ILE A 113 -7.39 -10.94 7.75
C ILE A 113 -7.77 -10.89 9.24
N ALA A 114 -8.98 -10.41 9.59
CA ALA A 114 -9.43 -10.37 10.98
C ALA A 114 -9.46 -11.77 11.62
N LYS A 115 -9.92 -12.78 10.89
CA LYS A 115 -9.91 -14.18 11.33
C LYS A 115 -8.48 -14.69 11.56
N ARG A 116 -7.58 -14.43 10.62
CA ARG A 116 -6.17 -14.81 10.73
C ARG A 116 -5.48 -14.20 11.95
N ILE A 117 -5.76 -12.92 12.24
CA ILE A 117 -5.25 -12.24 13.44
C ILE A 117 -5.80 -12.92 14.73
N ALA A 118 -7.09 -13.26 14.74
CA ALA A 118 -7.69 -13.95 15.89
C ALA A 118 -7.04 -15.32 16.14
N GLU A 119 -6.78 -16.10 15.09
CA GLU A 119 -6.07 -17.39 15.15
C GLU A 119 -4.65 -17.23 15.69
N LEU A 120 -3.88 -16.26 15.19
CA LEU A 120 -2.53 -15.96 15.68
C LEU A 120 -2.51 -15.60 17.17
N ARG A 121 -3.46 -14.79 17.62
CA ARG A 121 -3.59 -14.41 19.03
C ARG A 121 -3.97 -15.58 19.92
N GLN A 122 -4.86 -16.44 19.43
CA GLN A 122 -5.26 -17.64 20.16
C GLN A 122 -4.07 -18.59 20.35
N SER A 123 -3.24 -18.79 19.32
CA SER A 123 -2.03 -19.63 19.42
C SER A 123 -1.00 -19.08 20.42
N MET A 124 -1.00 -17.76 20.66
CA MET A 124 -0.14 -17.09 21.63
C MET A 124 -0.77 -17.01 23.04
N SER A 125 -1.90 -17.68 23.28
CA SER A 125 -2.67 -17.63 24.54
C SER A 125 -3.09 -16.23 24.98
N LEU A 126 -3.21 -15.30 24.04
CA LEU A 126 -3.64 -13.93 24.32
C LEU A 126 -5.19 -13.88 24.33
N GLN A 127 -5.76 -13.67 25.49
CA GLN A 127 -7.21 -13.38 25.63
C GLN A 127 -7.48 -11.97 25.04
N GLN A 128 -7.99 -11.92 23.83
CA GLN A 128 -8.31 -10.65 23.14
C GLN A 128 -9.72 -10.74 22.53
N PRO A 129 -10.49 -9.63 22.54
CA PRO A 129 -11.80 -9.60 21.92
C PRO A 129 -11.73 -9.93 20.42
N LYS A 130 -12.85 -10.38 19.86
CA LYS A 130 -12.99 -10.67 18.41
C LYS A 130 -12.47 -9.48 17.60
N MET A 131 -11.58 -9.76 16.64
CA MET A 131 -11.10 -8.77 15.70
C MET A 131 -12.18 -8.43 14.68
N SER A 132 -12.46 -7.14 14.47
CA SER A 132 -13.46 -6.72 13.48
C SER A 132 -12.82 -6.42 12.12
N ALA A 133 -13.56 -6.73 11.05
CA ALA A 133 -13.17 -6.35 9.68
C ALA A 133 -13.04 -4.82 9.53
N GLN A 134 -13.83 -4.05 10.28
CA GLN A 134 -13.73 -2.58 10.27
C GLN A 134 -12.39 -2.08 10.83
N ALA A 135 -11.89 -2.67 11.92
CA ALA A 135 -10.59 -2.32 12.49
C ALA A 135 -9.46 -2.65 11.50
N VAL A 136 -9.55 -3.82 10.83
CA VAL A 136 -8.62 -4.20 9.75
C VAL A 136 -8.69 -3.20 8.60
N GLY A 137 -9.90 -2.80 8.18
CA GLY A 137 -10.09 -1.79 7.11
C GLY A 137 -9.42 -0.46 7.44
N GLY A 138 -9.52 0.01 8.69
CA GLY A 138 -8.80 1.21 9.15
C GLY A 138 -7.28 1.06 9.09
N ALA A 139 -6.75 -0.13 9.41
CA ALA A 139 -5.31 -0.40 9.33
C ALA A 139 -4.82 -0.50 7.88
N VAL A 140 -5.56 -1.19 7.00
CA VAL A 140 -5.28 -1.29 5.55
C VAL A 140 -5.32 0.09 4.90
N GLY A 141 -6.32 0.92 5.22
CA GLY A 141 -6.45 2.29 4.70
C GLY A 141 -5.42 3.29 5.23
N TRP A 142 -4.57 2.88 6.16
CA TRP A 142 -3.44 3.70 6.61
C TRP A 142 -2.18 3.49 5.76
N ASN A 143 -2.13 2.48 4.91
CA ASN A 143 -0.96 2.09 4.14
C ASN A 143 -0.34 3.28 3.37
N PRO A 144 0.92 3.68 3.66
CA PRO A 144 1.58 4.79 2.96
C PRO A 144 2.28 4.35 1.68
N ILE A 145 2.34 3.05 1.37
CA ILE A 145 3.11 2.51 0.24
C ILE A 145 2.19 1.59 -0.57
N CYS A 146 1.42 2.18 -1.48
CA CYS A 146 0.50 1.42 -2.31
C CYS A 146 1.26 0.48 -3.28
N ILE A 147 0.59 -0.48 -3.84
CA ILE A 147 1.06 -1.49 -4.79
C ILE A 147 2.11 -2.44 -4.19
N ILE A 148 3.25 -1.94 -3.70
CA ILE A 148 4.31 -2.74 -3.07
C ILE A 148 3.77 -3.41 -1.80
N ALA A 149 3.10 -2.65 -0.91
CA ALA A 149 2.26 -3.19 0.15
C ALA A 149 0.81 -3.24 -0.39
N PRO A 150 0.29 -4.43 -0.79
CA PRO A 150 -0.81 -4.54 -1.75
C PRO A 150 -2.19 -4.36 -1.12
N CYS A 151 -2.50 -3.17 -0.58
CA CYS A 151 -3.81 -2.86 0.01
C CYS A 151 -4.97 -2.98 -0.99
N HIS A 152 -4.71 -2.88 -2.30
CA HIS A 152 -5.70 -3.12 -3.35
C HIS A 152 -6.19 -4.58 -3.40
N ARG A 153 -5.40 -5.57 -2.94
CA ARG A 153 -5.78 -6.99 -2.85
C ARG A 153 -6.70 -7.30 -1.67
N VAL A 154 -6.95 -6.32 -0.78
CA VAL A 154 -7.90 -6.49 0.32
C VAL A 154 -9.27 -5.96 -0.10
N VAL A 155 -10.28 -6.83 -0.02
CA VAL A 155 -11.64 -6.57 -0.50
C VAL A 155 -12.68 -6.81 0.61
N GLY A 156 -13.89 -6.33 0.40
CA GLY A 156 -15.02 -6.63 1.28
C GLY A 156 -15.54 -8.06 1.09
N ALA A 157 -16.51 -8.43 1.91
CA ALA A 157 -17.18 -9.72 1.78
C ALA A 157 -17.83 -9.88 0.40
N ASN A 158 -17.85 -11.10 -0.13
CA ASN A 158 -18.46 -11.46 -1.41
C ASN A 158 -17.93 -10.67 -2.62
N GLY A 159 -16.69 -10.18 -2.59
CA GLY A 159 -16.12 -9.43 -3.69
C GLY A 159 -16.51 -7.94 -3.72
N ASN A 160 -17.04 -7.39 -2.64
CA ASN A 160 -17.35 -5.98 -2.56
C ASN A 160 -16.07 -5.13 -2.58
N LEU A 161 -15.93 -4.29 -3.61
CA LEU A 161 -14.84 -3.33 -3.72
C LEU A 161 -15.16 -2.10 -2.88
N THR A 162 -14.86 -2.16 -1.60
CA THR A 162 -15.02 -1.02 -0.69
C THR A 162 -13.73 -0.23 -0.61
N GLY A 163 -13.87 1.07 -0.52
CA GLY A 163 -12.87 2.09 -0.18
C GLY A 163 -11.41 1.80 -0.57
N TYR A 164 -10.84 2.65 -1.40
CA TYR A 164 -9.41 2.63 -1.71
C TYR A 164 -8.89 4.06 -1.69
N GLY A 165 -7.86 4.33 -0.91
CA GLY A 165 -7.31 5.67 -0.75
C GLY A 165 -6.71 6.22 -2.03
N GLY A 166 -6.14 5.36 -2.85
CA GLY A 166 -5.61 5.66 -4.17
C GLY A 166 -6.65 5.76 -5.29
N GLY A 167 -7.96 5.81 -4.97
CA GLY A 167 -9.03 5.90 -5.97
C GLY A 167 -9.55 4.54 -6.46
N MET A 168 -10.89 4.41 -6.56
CA MET A 168 -11.51 3.12 -6.91
C MET A 168 -11.18 2.66 -8.33
N HIS A 169 -11.01 3.57 -9.27
CA HIS A 169 -10.61 3.23 -10.64
C HIS A 169 -9.22 2.58 -10.66
N ASN A 170 -8.26 3.10 -9.89
CA ASN A 170 -6.93 2.51 -9.74
C ASN A 170 -7.01 1.11 -9.10
N LYS A 171 -7.84 0.92 -8.06
CA LYS A 171 -8.03 -0.41 -7.46
C LYS A 171 -8.55 -1.43 -8.47
N ILE A 172 -9.55 -1.06 -9.25
CA ILE A 172 -10.13 -1.91 -10.30
C ILE A 172 -9.08 -2.21 -11.37
N ALA A 173 -8.34 -1.18 -11.81
CA ALA A 173 -7.29 -1.33 -12.80
C ALA A 173 -6.16 -2.26 -12.31
N LEU A 174 -5.74 -2.14 -11.04
CA LEU A 174 -4.73 -3.02 -10.43
C LEU A 174 -5.20 -4.48 -10.36
N LEU A 175 -6.43 -4.72 -9.89
CA LEU A 175 -6.99 -6.08 -9.83
C LEU A 175 -7.09 -6.71 -11.22
N LYS A 176 -7.53 -5.95 -12.22
CA LYS A 176 -7.56 -6.39 -13.62
C LYS A 176 -6.16 -6.65 -14.16
N HIS A 177 -5.21 -5.76 -13.86
CA HIS A 177 -3.80 -5.89 -14.26
C HIS A 177 -3.18 -7.18 -13.72
N GLU A 178 -3.54 -7.55 -12.51
CA GLU A 178 -3.11 -8.81 -11.88
C GLU A 178 -3.88 -10.05 -12.38
N GLY A 179 -4.72 -9.91 -13.41
CA GLY A 179 -5.42 -11.02 -14.07
C GLY A 179 -6.67 -11.50 -13.36
N LEU A 180 -7.21 -10.74 -12.41
CA LEU A 180 -8.44 -11.11 -11.72
C LEU A 180 -9.68 -10.90 -12.61
N ASP A 181 -10.60 -11.85 -12.55
CA ASP A 181 -11.91 -11.74 -13.21
C ASP A 181 -12.80 -10.74 -12.44
N LEU A 182 -13.01 -9.56 -13.04
CA LEU A 182 -13.79 -8.50 -12.43
C LEU A 182 -15.29 -8.81 -12.29
N SER A 183 -15.81 -9.82 -12.97
CA SER A 183 -17.21 -10.25 -12.80
C SER A 183 -17.53 -10.76 -11.39
N GLN A 184 -16.50 -11.14 -10.62
CA GLN A 184 -16.63 -11.59 -9.25
C GLN A 184 -16.68 -10.44 -8.23
N PHE A 185 -16.53 -9.20 -8.68
CA PHE A 185 -16.47 -8.01 -7.84
C PHE A 185 -17.61 -7.05 -8.14
N PHE A 186 -18.02 -6.28 -7.14
CA PHE A 186 -19.04 -5.25 -7.30
C PHE A 186 -18.74 -4.03 -6.42
N LEU A 187 -19.26 -2.89 -6.83
CA LEU A 187 -19.28 -1.66 -6.06
C LEU A 187 -20.61 -1.54 -5.32
N ARG A 188 -20.57 -1.23 -4.06
CA ARG A 188 -21.76 -0.95 -3.25
C ARG A 188 -21.95 0.52 -3.05
#